data_5314b1d2522f306784f733f5a41c80ee
#
_entry.id   5314b1d2522f306784f733f5a41c80ee
#
_cell.length_a   1.000
_cell.length_b   1.000
_cell.length_c   1.000
_cell.angle_alpha   90.00
_cell.angle_beta   90.00
_cell.angle_gamma   90.00
#
_symmetry.space_group_name_H-M   'P 1'
#
loop_
_entity.id
_entity.type
_entity.pdbx_description
1 polymer ?
#
loop_
_entity_poly.entity_id
_entity_poly.type
_entity_poly.pdbx_seq_one_letter_code
_entity_poly.pdbx_strand_id
1 'polypeptide(L)'
;MKKFIYTILLISGLSVGVNAQTKNDPKPAASPKGSAAPVAKPTDKPKTAASPGVAAPEQAAEKPAEKPIDPSKLSAEDIQKIYTDYATPGEPHAELANMVGTWNEVIKIWMAPGTEPMVNKAVCSVEMILEGRYQQSRHKGEFNGMPFEGIGITGYDNADRRLYSTWIDNMGTGIMFSKGTIDEKTGNVTFNGEQMDPLTKKMMRIREVMRRSDNGDYIMEMYTTPVGGKEFLSMEITMVKVK
;
A
#
# COMPACT_ATOMS: atom_id res chain seq x y z
N MET A 1 -4.43 8.64 -31.23
CA MET A 1 -3.30 8.13 -30.43
C MET A 1 -2.99 8.96 -29.17
N LYS A 2 -3.83 9.90 -28.70
CA LYS A 2 -3.60 10.76 -27.51
C LYS A 2 -4.47 10.39 -26.28
N LYS A 3 -5.32 9.35 -26.35
CA LYS A 3 -6.22 8.94 -25.25
C LYS A 3 -5.72 7.76 -24.42
N PHE A 4 -4.61 7.12 -24.80
CA PHE A 4 -4.10 5.89 -24.15
C PHE A 4 -3.12 6.11 -23.00
N ILE A 5 -2.63 7.33 -22.79
CA ILE A 5 -1.53 7.60 -21.84
C ILE A 5 -2.02 7.77 -20.40
N TYR A 6 -3.30 8.04 -20.17
CA TYR A 6 -3.81 8.33 -18.82
C TYR A 6 -4.14 7.11 -17.95
N THR A 7 -4.18 5.91 -18.51
CA THR A 7 -4.64 4.70 -17.81
C THR A 7 -3.50 3.89 -17.17
N ILE A 8 -2.25 4.12 -17.56
CA ILE A 8 -1.10 3.29 -17.15
C ILE A 8 -0.50 3.70 -15.78
N LEU A 9 -0.85 4.88 -15.27
CA LEU A 9 -0.16 5.49 -14.15
C LEU A 9 -0.66 5.11 -12.74
N LEU A 10 -1.47 4.08 -12.58
CA LEU A 10 -2.38 3.98 -11.44
C LEU A 10 -2.10 2.91 -10.40
N ILE A 11 -1.23 1.98 -10.66
CA ILE A 11 -0.85 0.96 -9.64
C ILE A 11 0.25 1.48 -8.73
N SER A 12 0.96 2.50 -9.15
CA SER A 12 2.01 3.14 -8.37
C SER A 12 1.54 4.33 -7.51
N GLY A 13 0.30 4.31 -7.01
CA GLY A 13 -0.16 5.29 -6.02
C GLY A 13 -0.39 6.72 -6.53
N LEU A 14 -0.81 6.91 -7.79
CA LEU A 14 -1.04 8.24 -8.34
C LEU A 14 -2.44 8.77 -8.02
N SER A 15 -2.48 9.72 -7.12
CA SER A 15 -3.59 10.65 -6.99
C SER A 15 -3.39 11.83 -7.93
N VAL A 16 -4.10 11.85 -9.04
CA VAL A 16 -4.16 13.02 -9.91
C VAL A 16 -5.09 14.05 -9.28
N GLY A 17 -4.53 15.08 -8.68
CA GLY A 17 -5.29 16.28 -8.33
C GLY A 17 -5.71 17.00 -9.60
N VAL A 18 -6.95 16.83 -10.04
CA VAL A 18 -7.52 17.61 -11.13
C VAL A 18 -7.82 19.01 -10.59
N ASN A 19 -6.90 19.93 -10.77
CA ASN A 19 -7.21 21.34 -10.69
C ASN A 19 -7.81 21.77 -12.04
N ALA A 20 -9.15 21.82 -12.10
CA ALA A 20 -9.87 22.39 -13.24
C ALA A 20 -9.67 23.91 -13.24
N GLN A 21 -8.69 24.39 -13.97
CA GLN A 21 -8.59 25.79 -14.34
C GLN A 21 -9.34 26.00 -15.66
N THR A 22 -10.55 26.54 -15.56
CA THR A 22 -11.34 27.02 -16.68
C THR A 22 -10.65 28.22 -17.32
N LYS A 23 -10.24 28.11 -18.58
CA LYS A 23 -9.95 29.25 -19.47
C LYS A 23 -10.83 29.18 -20.71
N ASN A 24 -11.75 30.14 -20.74
CA ASN A 24 -12.31 30.82 -21.90
C ASN A 24 -12.76 30.01 -23.13
N ASP A 25 -14.06 29.83 -23.22
CA ASP A 25 -14.74 29.55 -24.48
C ASP A 25 -15.60 30.73 -24.91
N PRO A 26 -15.70 31.04 -26.24
CA PRO A 26 -16.48 32.13 -26.76
C PRO A 26 -17.97 31.83 -26.81
N LYS A 27 -18.73 32.87 -26.60
CA LYS A 27 -20.19 33.00 -26.54
C LYS A 27 -20.91 32.48 -27.80
N PRO A 28 -21.92 31.62 -27.68
CA PRO A 28 -22.94 31.43 -28.72
C PRO A 28 -24.18 32.28 -28.49
N ALA A 29 -24.82 32.60 -29.60
CA ALA A 29 -25.95 33.47 -29.76
C ALA A 29 -27.30 32.94 -29.25
N ALA A 30 -28.25 33.86 -29.11
CA ALA A 30 -29.52 33.78 -28.42
C ALA A 30 -30.63 32.91 -29.05
N SER A 31 -31.45 32.33 -28.13
CA SER A 31 -32.92 32.22 -28.05
C SER A 31 -33.68 31.16 -28.88
N PRO A 32 -34.87 30.70 -28.52
CA PRO A 32 -35.99 31.42 -27.87
C PRO A 32 -36.74 30.68 -26.69
N LYS A 33 -37.65 31.45 -26.09
CA LYS A 33 -38.52 31.20 -24.94
C LYS A 33 -39.50 30.01 -25.10
N GLY A 34 -39.77 29.30 -23.99
CA GLY A 34 -40.89 28.38 -23.85
C GLY A 34 -41.16 27.98 -22.40
N SER A 35 -42.22 28.59 -21.85
CA SER A 35 -43.19 28.15 -20.83
C SER A 35 -42.74 27.43 -19.55
N ALA A 36 -43.07 28.05 -18.45
CA ALA A 36 -42.97 27.54 -17.06
C ALA A 36 -44.12 26.56 -16.71
N ALA A 37 -43.83 25.54 -15.91
CA ALA A 37 -44.78 24.82 -15.07
C ALA A 37 -44.11 24.42 -13.75
N PRO A 38 -44.81 24.19 -12.61
CA PRO A 38 -44.41 24.63 -11.30
C PRO A 38 -43.57 23.63 -10.48
N VAL A 39 -42.76 24.22 -9.61
CA VAL A 39 -41.83 23.61 -8.66
C VAL A 39 -42.60 22.82 -7.58
N ALA A 40 -42.26 21.53 -7.44
CA ALA A 40 -42.59 20.72 -6.28
C ALA A 40 -41.44 20.83 -5.24
N LYS A 41 -41.81 21.01 -3.98
CA LYS A 41 -40.92 21.14 -2.82
C LYS A 41 -40.10 19.85 -2.58
N PRO A 42 -38.86 19.95 -2.13
CA PRO A 42 -38.08 18.77 -1.76
C PRO A 42 -38.50 18.24 -0.39
N THR A 43 -38.76 16.95 -0.33
CA THR A 43 -38.92 16.18 0.89
C THR A 43 -37.55 15.66 1.34
N ASP A 44 -37.38 15.64 2.63
CA ASP A 44 -36.34 15.17 3.52
C ASP A 44 -35.17 14.32 2.96
N LYS A 45 -33.95 14.81 3.28
CA LYS A 45 -32.69 14.07 3.16
C LYS A 45 -32.64 12.93 4.19
N PRO A 46 -32.20 11.71 3.79
CA PRO A 46 -31.82 10.69 4.75
C PRO A 46 -30.53 11.14 5.47
N LYS A 47 -30.55 11.04 6.79
CA LYS A 47 -29.41 11.26 7.67
C LYS A 47 -28.34 10.20 7.40
N THR A 48 -27.27 10.60 6.74
CA THR A 48 -26.07 9.75 6.59
C THR A 48 -25.44 9.57 7.98
N ALA A 49 -25.43 8.33 8.46
CA ALA A 49 -24.70 7.97 9.67
C ALA A 49 -23.21 8.18 9.41
N ALA A 50 -22.58 9.02 10.19
CA ALA A 50 -21.12 9.19 10.20
C ALA A 50 -20.48 7.89 10.67
N SER A 51 -19.65 7.28 9.85
CA SER A 51 -18.73 6.23 10.28
C SER A 51 -17.83 6.79 11.38
N PRO A 52 -17.56 6.04 12.46
CA PRO A 52 -16.63 6.47 13.50
C PRO A 52 -15.26 6.66 12.87
N GLY A 53 -14.70 7.86 13.00
CA GLY A 53 -13.35 8.19 12.58
C GLY A 53 -12.37 7.25 13.28
N VAL A 54 -11.68 6.42 12.52
CA VAL A 54 -10.54 5.66 13.02
C VAL A 54 -9.48 6.69 13.38
N ALA A 55 -9.18 6.80 14.66
CA ALA A 55 -8.06 7.61 15.17
C ALA A 55 -6.79 7.15 14.44
N ALA A 56 -5.97 8.11 14.01
CA ALA A 56 -4.65 7.81 13.45
C ALA A 56 -3.92 6.90 14.45
N PRO A 57 -3.38 5.75 14.01
CA PRO A 57 -2.66 4.87 14.91
C PRO A 57 -1.47 5.63 15.49
N GLU A 58 -1.41 5.69 16.80
CA GLU A 58 -0.26 6.12 17.57
C GLU A 58 0.96 5.34 17.04
N GLN A 59 2.00 6.04 16.64
CA GLN A 59 3.23 5.42 16.15
C GLN A 59 3.68 4.44 17.22
N ALA A 60 3.76 3.15 16.87
CA ALA A 60 4.29 2.13 17.76
C ALA A 60 5.65 2.61 18.26
N ALA A 61 5.80 2.70 19.59
CA ALA A 61 7.00 3.21 20.23
C ALA A 61 8.19 2.37 19.76
N GLU A 62 9.17 3.00 19.12
CA GLU A 62 10.41 2.35 18.73
C GLU A 62 11.05 1.78 20.00
N LYS A 63 11.31 0.46 20.01
CA LYS A 63 12.17 -0.11 21.05
C LYS A 63 13.50 0.64 21.04
N PRO A 64 14.04 1.07 22.21
CA PRO A 64 15.32 1.76 22.26
C PRO A 64 16.37 0.93 21.53
N ALA A 65 17.09 1.56 20.60
CA ALA A 65 18.25 0.93 19.96
C ALA A 65 19.24 0.48 21.05
N GLU A 66 19.68 -0.75 21.00
CA GLU A 66 20.72 -1.25 21.88
C GLU A 66 21.97 -0.37 21.69
N LYS A 67 22.69 -0.08 22.79
CA LYS A 67 23.89 0.74 22.69
C LYS A 67 24.89 0.07 21.76
N PRO A 68 25.52 0.84 20.86
CA PRO A 68 26.55 0.29 19.99
C PRO A 68 27.64 -0.42 20.81
N ILE A 69 27.95 -1.65 20.43
CA ILE A 69 29.04 -2.42 21.04
C ILE A 69 30.36 -1.88 20.48
N ASP A 70 31.36 -1.70 21.34
CA ASP A 70 32.69 -1.36 20.91
C ASP A 70 33.41 -2.63 20.39
N PRO A 71 33.64 -2.77 19.09
CA PRO A 71 34.21 -4.00 18.51
C PRO A 71 35.61 -4.33 19.04
N SER A 72 36.36 -3.34 19.52
CA SER A 72 37.71 -3.54 20.02
C SER A 72 37.78 -4.30 21.37
N LYS A 73 36.61 -4.45 22.01
CA LYS A 73 36.47 -5.16 23.30
C LYS A 73 35.91 -6.57 23.15
N LEU A 74 35.61 -7.00 21.93
CA LEU A 74 35.06 -8.32 21.66
C LEU A 74 36.15 -9.34 21.40
N SER A 75 35.97 -10.56 21.91
CA SER A 75 36.76 -11.71 21.49
C SER A 75 36.39 -12.17 20.09
N ALA A 76 37.25 -12.96 19.45
CA ALA A 76 36.94 -13.56 18.16
C ALA A 76 35.66 -14.46 18.22
N GLU A 77 35.47 -15.12 19.36
CA GLU A 77 34.30 -15.96 19.61
C GLU A 77 33.00 -15.13 19.72
N ASP A 78 33.05 -13.98 20.42
CA ASP A 78 31.94 -13.06 20.51
C ASP A 78 31.55 -12.51 19.14
N ILE A 79 32.55 -12.12 18.36
CA ILE A 79 32.32 -11.66 16.98
C ILE A 79 31.67 -12.75 16.13
N GLN A 80 32.20 -13.97 16.18
CA GLN A 80 31.65 -15.10 15.43
C GLN A 80 30.19 -15.39 15.84
N LYS A 81 29.91 -15.35 17.15
CA LYS A 81 28.56 -15.54 17.66
C LYS A 81 27.58 -14.46 17.14
N ILE A 82 27.98 -13.19 17.19
CA ILE A 82 27.16 -12.07 16.69
C ILE A 82 26.79 -12.27 15.23
N TYR A 83 27.75 -12.63 14.37
CA TYR A 83 27.47 -12.87 12.95
C TYR A 83 26.63 -14.12 12.72
N THR A 84 26.78 -15.14 13.53
CA THR A 84 25.96 -16.35 13.48
C THR A 84 24.51 -16.03 13.85
N ASP A 85 24.31 -15.31 14.96
CA ASP A 85 22.96 -14.88 15.40
C ASP A 85 22.30 -13.95 14.35
N TYR A 86 23.08 -13.03 13.78
CA TYR A 86 22.59 -12.16 12.70
C TYR A 86 22.11 -12.95 11.47
N ALA A 87 22.88 -13.95 11.06
CA ALA A 87 22.59 -14.74 9.85
C ALA A 87 21.50 -15.79 10.03
N THR A 88 21.09 -16.09 11.27
CA THR A 88 20.17 -17.19 11.58
C THR A 88 18.71 -16.67 11.58
N PRO A 89 17.81 -17.26 10.73
CA PRO A 89 16.39 -16.94 10.79
C PRO A 89 15.81 -17.26 12.16
N GLY A 90 15.02 -16.34 12.72
CA GLY A 90 14.33 -16.47 14.01
C GLY A 90 12.81 -16.42 13.87
N GLU A 91 12.14 -16.16 15.00
CA GLU A 91 10.67 -16.08 15.08
C GLU A 91 10.02 -15.14 14.05
N PRO A 92 10.52 -13.90 13.79
CA PRO A 92 9.93 -13.04 12.78
C PRO A 92 9.98 -13.62 11.35
N HIS A 93 10.99 -14.45 11.05
CA HIS A 93 11.07 -15.15 9.76
C HIS A 93 10.05 -16.29 9.67
N ALA A 94 9.78 -16.98 10.80
CA ALA A 94 8.71 -17.99 10.87
C ALA A 94 7.32 -17.35 10.71
N GLU A 95 7.11 -16.14 11.23
CA GLU A 95 5.87 -15.38 11.01
C GLU A 95 5.67 -15.01 9.51
N LEU A 96 6.72 -14.63 8.80
CA LEU A 96 6.65 -14.43 7.35
C LEU A 96 6.23 -15.72 6.62
N ALA A 97 6.68 -16.88 7.08
CA ALA A 97 6.35 -18.17 6.50
C ALA A 97 4.85 -18.55 6.65
N ASN A 98 4.10 -17.94 7.56
CA ASN A 98 2.66 -18.17 7.70
C ASN A 98 1.86 -17.79 6.46
N MET A 99 2.39 -16.89 5.63
CA MET A 99 1.76 -16.50 4.37
C MET A 99 2.07 -17.44 3.19
N VAL A 100 2.95 -18.41 3.35
CA VAL A 100 3.32 -19.32 2.24
C VAL A 100 2.09 -20.02 1.68
N GLY A 101 1.99 -19.99 0.36
CA GLY A 101 0.89 -20.59 -0.40
C GLY A 101 0.37 -19.69 -1.52
N THR A 102 -0.81 -20.04 -2.03
CA THR A 102 -1.49 -19.30 -3.09
C THR A 102 -2.74 -18.62 -2.53
N TRP A 103 -2.95 -17.39 -2.94
CA TRP A 103 -4.01 -16.52 -2.46
C TRP A 103 -4.78 -15.91 -3.63
N ASN A 104 -6.11 -15.91 -3.56
CA ASN A 104 -6.95 -15.10 -4.42
C ASN A 104 -7.05 -13.70 -3.84
N GLU A 105 -6.83 -12.69 -4.66
CA GLU A 105 -6.85 -11.29 -4.27
C GLU A 105 -8.04 -10.56 -4.88
N VAL A 106 -8.70 -9.75 -4.04
CA VAL A 106 -9.62 -8.70 -4.47
C VAL A 106 -8.96 -7.37 -4.11
N ILE A 107 -8.69 -6.57 -5.14
CA ILE A 107 -7.92 -5.33 -5.03
C ILE A 107 -8.89 -4.17 -5.33
N LYS A 108 -9.08 -3.29 -4.36
CA LYS A 108 -9.84 -2.04 -4.49
C LYS A 108 -8.87 -0.87 -4.53
N ILE A 109 -9.03 0.03 -5.51
CA ILE A 109 -8.14 1.18 -5.70
C ILE A 109 -8.96 2.46 -5.81
N TRP A 110 -8.66 3.42 -4.94
CA TRP A 110 -9.25 4.76 -4.94
C TRP A 110 -8.30 5.76 -5.57
N MET A 111 -8.78 6.44 -6.61
CA MET A 111 -8.02 7.44 -7.36
C MET A 111 -7.89 8.77 -6.61
N ALA A 112 -8.86 9.04 -5.75
CA ALA A 112 -8.90 10.24 -4.91
C ALA A 112 -9.81 9.98 -3.71
N PRO A 113 -9.70 10.78 -2.63
CA PRO A 113 -10.60 10.68 -1.49
C PRO A 113 -12.06 10.81 -1.91
N GLY A 114 -12.90 9.88 -1.44
CA GLY A 114 -14.36 9.91 -1.66
C GLY A 114 -14.83 9.46 -3.05
N THR A 115 -13.94 8.93 -3.90
CA THR A 115 -14.33 8.27 -5.16
C THR A 115 -14.74 6.83 -4.92
N GLU A 116 -15.54 6.26 -5.83
CA GLU A 116 -15.78 4.82 -5.86
C GLU A 116 -14.49 4.08 -6.26
N PRO A 117 -14.20 2.93 -5.63
CA PRO A 117 -13.00 2.18 -5.97
C PRO A 117 -13.14 1.43 -7.29
N MET A 118 -12.06 1.35 -8.03
CA MET A 118 -11.91 0.34 -9.07
C MET A 118 -11.60 -1.01 -8.42
N VAL A 119 -12.29 -2.06 -8.87
CA VAL A 119 -12.13 -3.41 -8.32
C VAL A 119 -11.45 -4.31 -9.34
N ASN A 120 -10.32 -4.88 -8.95
CA ASN A 120 -9.52 -5.81 -9.75
C ASN A 120 -9.34 -7.13 -9.00
N LYS A 121 -8.87 -8.15 -9.70
CA LYS A 121 -8.55 -9.47 -9.12
C LYS A 121 -7.16 -9.90 -9.56
N ALA A 122 -6.47 -10.57 -8.64
CA ALA A 122 -5.18 -11.19 -8.92
C ALA A 122 -5.06 -12.53 -8.18
N VAL A 123 -4.01 -13.25 -8.48
CA VAL A 123 -3.55 -14.40 -7.71
C VAL A 123 -2.15 -14.08 -7.21
N CYS A 124 -1.92 -14.24 -5.92
CA CYS A 124 -0.62 -14.09 -5.29
C CYS A 124 -0.08 -15.47 -4.91
N SER A 125 1.16 -15.76 -5.27
CA SER A 125 1.92 -16.90 -4.76
C SER A 125 3.01 -16.40 -3.84
N VAL A 126 3.10 -16.98 -2.65
CA VAL A 126 4.07 -16.61 -1.61
C VAL A 126 4.94 -17.81 -1.28
N GLU A 127 6.24 -17.60 -1.26
CA GLU A 127 7.24 -18.60 -0.89
C GLU A 127 8.34 -17.99 -0.02
N MET A 128 9.00 -18.84 0.79
CA MET A 128 10.23 -18.46 1.46
C MET A 128 11.42 -18.79 0.56
N ILE A 129 12.34 -17.86 0.43
CA ILE A 129 13.56 -18.01 -0.37
C ILE A 129 14.81 -17.91 0.53
N LEU A 130 15.97 -18.29 0.00
CA LEU A 130 17.27 -18.21 0.68
C LEU A 130 17.22 -18.83 2.08
N GLU A 131 16.75 -20.09 2.14
CA GLU A 131 16.68 -20.90 3.38
C GLU A 131 15.82 -20.23 4.48
N GLY A 132 14.69 -19.62 4.09
CA GLY A 132 13.74 -19.03 5.05
C GLY A 132 14.10 -17.62 5.54
N ARG A 133 15.06 -16.95 4.91
CA ARG A 133 15.45 -15.58 5.29
C ARG A 133 14.53 -14.50 4.75
N TYR A 134 13.95 -14.75 3.57
CA TYR A 134 13.09 -13.79 2.91
C TYR A 134 11.81 -14.46 2.41
N GLN A 135 10.74 -13.70 2.41
CA GLN A 135 9.49 -14.04 1.74
C GLN A 135 9.49 -13.36 0.38
N GLN A 136 9.19 -14.13 -0.68
CA GLN A 136 8.89 -13.58 -2.00
C GLN A 136 7.42 -13.75 -2.30
N SER A 137 6.76 -12.68 -2.74
CA SER A 137 5.40 -12.70 -3.27
C SER A 137 5.42 -12.40 -4.77
N ARG A 138 4.63 -13.16 -5.55
CA ARG A 138 4.40 -12.93 -6.97
C ARG A 138 2.92 -12.77 -7.20
N HIS A 139 2.54 -11.64 -7.75
CA HIS A 139 1.17 -11.27 -8.02
C HIS A 139 0.92 -11.29 -9.53
N LYS A 140 -0.13 -11.97 -9.97
CA LYS A 140 -0.54 -12.02 -11.38
C LYS A 140 -2.03 -11.78 -11.48
N GLY A 141 -2.42 -10.89 -12.38
CA GLY A 141 -3.82 -10.54 -12.56
C GLY A 141 -4.03 -9.68 -13.78
N GLU A 142 -5.09 -8.90 -13.73
CA GLU A 142 -5.45 -7.94 -14.76
C GLU A 142 -5.77 -6.60 -14.10
N PHE A 143 -5.29 -5.54 -14.70
CA PHE A 143 -5.57 -4.18 -14.28
C PHE A 143 -6.08 -3.38 -15.49
N ASN A 144 -7.36 -2.95 -15.43
CA ASN A 144 -8.02 -2.25 -16.52
C ASN A 144 -7.88 -2.93 -17.89
N GLY A 145 -8.02 -4.27 -17.94
CA GLY A 145 -7.89 -5.04 -19.16
C GLY A 145 -6.45 -5.28 -19.63
N MET A 146 -5.45 -4.90 -18.83
CA MET A 146 -4.03 -5.14 -19.12
C MET A 146 -3.46 -6.18 -18.17
N PRO A 147 -2.59 -7.11 -18.67
CA PRO A 147 -1.90 -8.04 -17.78
C PRO A 147 -1.06 -7.31 -16.75
N PHE A 148 -1.24 -7.70 -15.50
CA PHE A 148 -0.48 -7.20 -14.36
C PHE A 148 0.40 -8.29 -13.77
N GLU A 149 1.65 -7.95 -13.49
CA GLU A 149 2.57 -8.79 -12.74
C GLU A 149 3.39 -7.90 -11.78
N GLY A 150 3.43 -8.30 -10.50
CA GLY A 150 4.21 -7.63 -9.46
C GLY A 150 4.99 -8.63 -8.61
N ILE A 151 6.11 -8.18 -8.05
CA ILE A 151 6.98 -8.97 -7.18
C ILE A 151 7.30 -8.14 -5.94
N GLY A 152 7.04 -8.74 -4.78
CA GLY A 152 7.47 -8.24 -3.48
C GLY A 152 8.53 -9.14 -2.87
N ILE A 153 9.51 -8.55 -2.17
CA ILE A 153 10.43 -9.29 -1.30
C ILE A 153 10.37 -8.63 0.07
N THR A 154 10.08 -9.43 1.09
CA THR A 154 10.04 -8.98 2.48
C THR A 154 11.02 -9.80 3.31
N GLY A 155 11.80 -9.13 4.15
CA GLY A 155 12.73 -9.75 5.09
C GLY A 155 12.71 -9.05 6.44
N TYR A 156 13.22 -9.75 7.46
CA TYR A 156 13.45 -9.18 8.78
C TYR A 156 14.95 -9.10 9.04
N ASP A 157 15.42 -7.91 9.40
CA ASP A 157 16.82 -7.71 9.78
C ASP A 157 17.00 -7.91 11.30
N ASN A 158 17.74 -8.95 11.68
CA ASN A 158 18.00 -9.29 13.07
C ASN A 158 18.80 -8.20 13.81
N ALA A 159 19.61 -7.40 13.10
CA ALA A 159 20.41 -6.34 13.71
C ALA A 159 19.59 -5.05 13.90
N ASP A 160 18.80 -4.64 12.90
CA ASP A 160 17.93 -3.45 12.98
C ASP A 160 16.57 -3.78 13.65
N ARG A 161 16.25 -5.09 13.79
CA ARG A 161 14.99 -5.60 14.39
C ARG A 161 13.76 -5.04 13.71
N ARG A 162 13.80 -4.93 12.37
CA ARG A 162 12.75 -4.37 11.52
C ARG A 162 12.49 -5.22 10.30
N LEU A 163 11.28 -5.11 9.79
CA LEU A 163 10.94 -5.61 8.47
C LEU A 163 11.39 -4.61 7.39
N TYR A 164 11.80 -5.16 6.26
CA TYR A 164 12.12 -4.43 5.03
C TYR A 164 11.34 -5.07 3.90
N SER A 165 10.76 -4.24 3.05
CA SER A 165 10.05 -4.71 1.86
C SER A 165 10.47 -3.92 0.64
N THR A 166 10.48 -4.61 -0.51
CA THR A 166 10.62 -4.01 -1.83
C THR A 166 9.44 -4.42 -2.69
N TRP A 167 9.05 -3.53 -3.60
CA TRP A 167 8.03 -3.81 -4.61
C TRP A 167 8.47 -3.33 -5.98
N ILE A 168 8.25 -4.19 -6.99
CA ILE A 168 8.38 -3.87 -8.41
C ILE A 168 7.21 -4.48 -9.17
N ASP A 169 6.77 -3.82 -10.25
CA ASP A 169 5.71 -4.31 -11.11
C ASP A 169 5.93 -3.89 -12.58
N ASN A 170 5.12 -4.44 -13.47
CA ASN A 170 5.18 -4.15 -14.90
C ASN A 170 4.44 -2.87 -15.32
N MET A 171 3.91 -2.09 -14.35
CA MET A 171 3.23 -0.81 -14.62
C MET A 171 4.17 0.38 -14.45
N GLY A 172 5.34 0.17 -13.84
CA GLY A 172 6.34 1.19 -13.61
C GLY A 172 7.77 0.69 -13.82
N THR A 173 8.74 1.58 -13.65
CA THR A 173 10.18 1.27 -13.70
C THR A 173 10.88 1.59 -12.38
N GLY A 174 10.12 2.07 -11.39
CA GLY A 174 10.64 2.37 -10.06
C GLY A 174 10.72 1.14 -9.17
N ILE A 175 11.46 1.27 -8.08
CA ILE A 175 11.46 0.30 -6.99
C ILE A 175 10.94 1.04 -5.75
N MET A 176 9.92 0.50 -5.10
CA MET A 176 9.48 0.99 -3.79
C MET A 176 10.25 0.25 -2.70
N PHE A 177 10.73 1.00 -1.71
CA PHE A 177 11.34 0.46 -0.49
C PHE A 177 10.52 0.91 0.71
N SER A 178 10.27 -0.03 1.62
CA SER A 178 9.52 0.24 2.84
C SER A 178 10.21 -0.37 4.05
N LYS A 179 10.11 0.32 5.19
CA LYS A 179 10.48 -0.20 6.52
C LYS A 179 9.22 -0.54 7.30
N GLY A 180 9.23 -1.70 7.96
CA GLY A 180 8.09 -2.20 8.69
C GLY A 180 8.35 -2.45 10.15
N THR A 181 7.29 -2.37 10.94
CA THR A 181 7.24 -2.76 12.35
C THR A 181 6.08 -3.72 12.57
N ILE A 182 6.24 -4.63 13.54
CA ILE A 182 5.20 -5.55 13.98
C ILE A 182 4.65 -5.03 15.31
N ASP A 183 3.34 -4.89 15.40
CA ASP A 183 2.67 -4.63 16.67
C ASP A 183 2.61 -5.95 17.47
N GLU A 184 3.34 -6.03 18.57
CA GLU A 184 3.45 -7.25 19.39
C GLU A 184 2.11 -7.71 20.01
N LYS A 185 1.12 -6.82 20.11
CA LYS A 185 -0.19 -7.15 20.72
C LYS A 185 -1.17 -7.71 19.70
N THR A 186 -1.16 -7.16 18.50
CA THR A 186 -2.14 -7.49 17.45
C THR A 186 -1.57 -8.37 16.35
N GLY A 187 -0.24 -8.44 16.22
CA GLY A 187 0.44 -9.07 15.09
C GLY A 187 0.34 -8.28 13.79
N ASN A 188 -0.27 -7.09 13.81
CA ASN A 188 -0.37 -6.25 12.62
C ASN A 188 1.00 -5.73 12.21
N VAL A 189 1.22 -5.67 10.90
CA VAL A 189 2.45 -5.13 10.32
C VAL A 189 2.14 -3.78 9.68
N THR A 190 2.95 -2.77 10.01
CA THR A 190 2.88 -1.46 9.36
C THR A 190 4.19 -1.19 8.64
N PHE A 191 4.12 -0.98 7.32
CA PHE A 191 5.23 -0.52 6.51
C PHE A 191 5.09 0.97 6.20
N ASN A 192 6.21 1.69 6.22
CA ASN A 192 6.32 3.07 5.76
C ASN A 192 7.39 3.15 4.68
N GLY A 193 7.03 3.74 3.56
CA GLY A 193 7.89 3.88 2.40
C GLY A 193 7.62 5.18 1.65
N GLU A 194 8.39 5.36 0.58
CA GLU A 194 8.24 6.49 -0.32
C GLU A 194 8.33 6.01 -1.76
N GLN A 195 7.58 6.67 -2.63
CA GLN A 195 7.56 6.41 -4.05
C GLN A 195 7.62 7.71 -4.84
N MET A 196 8.37 7.69 -5.95
CA MET A 196 8.42 8.81 -6.88
C MET A 196 7.09 8.97 -7.61
N ASP A 197 6.46 10.13 -7.48
CA ASP A 197 5.34 10.51 -8.34
C ASP A 197 5.87 10.92 -9.73
N PRO A 198 5.55 10.19 -10.80
CA PRO A 198 6.05 10.48 -12.12
C PRO A 198 5.52 11.80 -12.71
N LEU A 199 4.41 12.34 -12.20
CA LEU A 199 3.86 13.63 -12.65
C LEU A 199 4.60 14.80 -12.02
N THR A 200 4.69 14.81 -10.69
CA THR A 200 5.28 15.94 -9.95
C THR A 200 6.79 15.81 -9.80
N LYS A 201 7.37 14.63 -10.07
CA LYS A 201 8.80 14.30 -9.85
C LYS A 201 9.24 14.52 -8.41
N LYS A 202 8.33 14.25 -7.46
CA LYS A 202 8.58 14.35 -6.02
C LYS A 202 8.20 13.06 -5.33
N MET A 203 8.79 12.81 -4.15
CA MET A 203 8.46 11.64 -3.35
C MET A 203 7.08 11.80 -2.70
N MET A 204 6.25 10.77 -2.81
CA MET A 204 5.00 10.59 -2.05
C MET A 204 5.28 9.60 -0.92
N ARG A 205 4.62 9.79 0.21
CA ARG A 205 4.69 8.82 1.32
C ARG A 205 3.63 7.75 1.13
N ILE A 206 4.04 6.52 1.40
CA ILE A 206 3.20 5.33 1.38
C ILE A 206 3.24 4.71 2.77
N ARG A 207 2.08 4.37 3.30
CA ARG A 207 1.93 3.61 4.53
C ARG A 207 1.02 2.41 4.25
N GLU A 208 1.52 1.21 4.53
CA GLU A 208 0.78 -0.04 4.36
C GLU A 208 0.52 -0.64 5.72
N VAL A 209 -0.70 -1.14 5.94
CA VAL A 209 -1.08 -1.87 7.16
C VAL A 209 -1.59 -3.24 6.75
N MET A 210 -0.86 -4.28 7.16
CA MET A 210 -1.29 -5.65 6.94
C MET A 210 -1.80 -6.24 8.25
N ARG A 211 -2.97 -6.87 8.19
CA ARG A 211 -3.59 -7.55 9.31
C ARG A 211 -4.16 -8.90 8.89
N ARG A 212 -4.20 -9.83 9.82
CA ARG A 212 -4.87 -11.11 9.65
C ARG A 212 -6.26 -11.02 10.25
N SER A 213 -7.27 -11.51 9.56
CA SER A 213 -8.64 -11.60 10.06
C SER A 213 -8.86 -12.92 10.82
N ASP A 214 -9.95 -13.02 11.58
CA ASP A 214 -10.29 -14.19 12.40
C ASP A 214 -10.48 -15.48 11.57
N ASN A 215 -10.90 -15.36 10.32
CA ASN A 215 -11.05 -16.49 9.39
C ASN A 215 -9.73 -16.91 8.71
N GLY A 216 -8.63 -16.22 8.99
CA GLY A 216 -7.30 -16.52 8.47
C GLY A 216 -6.93 -15.82 7.17
N ASP A 217 -7.82 -14.97 6.60
CA ASP A 217 -7.52 -14.13 5.45
C ASP A 217 -6.58 -12.98 5.84
N TYR A 218 -5.86 -12.43 4.87
CA TYR A 218 -5.08 -11.23 5.08
C TYR A 218 -5.76 -10.03 4.41
N ILE A 219 -5.66 -8.88 5.07
CA ILE A 219 -6.13 -7.60 4.54
C ILE A 219 -4.95 -6.63 4.59
N MET A 220 -4.62 -6.05 3.45
CA MET A 220 -3.63 -5.00 3.33
C MET A 220 -4.32 -3.70 2.94
N GLU A 221 -4.11 -2.65 3.69
CA GLU A 221 -4.58 -1.30 3.42
C GLU A 221 -3.37 -0.42 3.10
N MET A 222 -3.39 0.23 1.94
CA MET A 222 -2.35 1.19 1.56
C MET A 222 -2.91 2.61 1.62
N TYR A 223 -2.20 3.45 2.32
CA TYR A 223 -2.48 4.87 2.46
C TYR A 223 -1.42 5.68 1.72
N THR A 224 -1.84 6.57 0.85
CA THR A 224 -0.97 7.46 0.09
C THR A 224 -1.10 8.89 0.61
N THR A 225 0.05 9.56 0.82
CA THR A 225 0.10 11.00 1.06
C THR A 225 0.70 11.67 -0.17
N PRO A 226 -0.11 12.28 -1.03
CA PRO A 226 0.37 13.03 -2.18
C PRO A 226 1.21 14.22 -1.77
N VAL A 227 2.02 14.73 -2.66
CA VAL A 227 2.81 15.94 -2.43
C VAL A 227 1.90 17.14 -2.12
N GLY A 228 2.03 17.69 -0.91
CA GLY A 228 1.19 18.81 -0.45
C GLY A 228 -0.26 18.43 -0.09
N GLY A 229 -0.61 17.15 -0.16
CA GLY A 229 -1.93 16.63 0.16
C GLY A 229 -2.03 16.01 1.55
N LYS A 230 -3.22 15.47 1.84
CA LYS A 230 -3.47 14.67 3.05
C LYS A 230 -3.43 13.18 2.71
N GLU A 231 -3.09 12.38 3.69
CA GLU A 231 -3.16 10.92 3.59
C GLU A 231 -4.59 10.46 3.33
N PHE A 232 -4.75 9.47 2.43
CA PHE A 232 -6.03 8.80 2.19
C PHE A 232 -5.81 7.33 1.85
N LEU A 233 -6.82 6.49 2.08
CA LEU A 233 -6.82 5.10 1.65
C LEU A 233 -6.83 5.05 0.11
N SER A 234 -5.74 4.59 -0.48
CA SER A 234 -5.57 4.50 -1.93
C SER A 234 -5.74 3.09 -2.46
N MET A 235 -5.52 2.06 -1.64
CA MET A 235 -5.72 0.67 -2.02
C MET A 235 -6.09 -0.20 -0.81
N GLU A 236 -6.94 -1.20 -1.05
CA GLU A 236 -7.23 -2.30 -0.12
C GLU A 236 -7.11 -3.62 -0.88
N ILE A 237 -6.36 -4.56 -0.34
CA ILE A 237 -6.26 -5.93 -0.87
C ILE A 237 -6.79 -6.90 0.18
N THR A 238 -7.79 -7.70 -0.21
CA THR A 238 -8.22 -8.86 0.56
C THR A 238 -7.65 -10.12 -0.07
N MET A 239 -6.91 -10.91 0.71
CA MET A 239 -6.23 -12.14 0.27
C MET A 239 -6.89 -13.35 0.94
N VAL A 240 -7.53 -14.21 0.14
CA VAL A 240 -8.19 -15.44 0.59
C VAL A 240 -7.37 -16.65 0.13
N LYS A 241 -6.99 -17.53 1.07
CA LYS A 241 -6.13 -18.67 0.75
C LYS A 241 -6.83 -19.64 -0.20
N VAL A 242 -6.13 -20.05 -1.26
CA VAL A 242 -6.60 -21.12 -2.15
C VAL A 242 -6.47 -22.46 -1.40
N LYS A 243 -7.57 -23.20 -1.36
CA LYS A 243 -7.64 -24.53 -0.69
C LYS A 243 -7.00 -25.61 -1.55
#